data_ed29046cd5f442bdf9c426bb5ce9777e
#
_entry.id   ed29046cd5f442bdf9c426bb5ce9777e
#
_cell.length_a   1.000
_cell.length_b   1.000
_cell.length_c   1.000
_cell.angle_alpha   90.00
_cell.angle_beta   90.00
_cell.angle_gamma   90.00
#
_symmetry.space_group_name_H-M   'P 1'
#
loop_
_entity.id
_entity.type
_entity.pdbx_description
1 polymer ?
#
loop_
_entity_poly.entity_id
_entity_poly.type
_entity_poly.pdbx_seq_one_letter_code
_entity_poly.pdbx_strand_id
1 'polypeptide(L)'
;INAIGDQKGATIENGVVTMPDGFKEAYNSFSESGWASISLPSEIGGGGMPITLSGGTLEILSTANLAFGLAPGLSAGAISAINFHGNDEQKEKFLPKLVSGEWTGTMNLSEPQSGSDLGTITTKAEDQGDGSYKITGTKVWITFGEHDMTENIIHLVLAKVPGSPEGTKGISDRKSVV
;
A
#
# COMPACT_ATOMS: atom_id res chain seq x y z
N ILE A 1 -0.55 -22.07 1.78
CA ILE A 1 0.38 -21.18 1.06
C ILE A 1 1.79 -21.14 1.67
N ASN A 2 2.01 -21.55 2.92
CA ASN A 2 3.30 -21.43 3.59
C ASN A 2 4.44 -22.13 2.82
N ALA A 3 4.33 -23.43 2.62
CA ALA A 3 5.37 -24.19 1.92
C ALA A 3 5.57 -23.75 0.45
N ILE A 4 4.49 -23.33 -0.22
CA ILE A 4 4.55 -22.88 -1.61
C ILE A 4 5.27 -21.53 -1.71
N GLY A 5 4.97 -20.58 -0.82
CA GLY A 5 5.61 -19.28 -0.81
C GLY A 5 7.13 -19.34 -0.60
N ASP A 6 7.59 -20.25 0.26
CA ASP A 6 9.02 -20.45 0.53
C ASP A 6 9.75 -21.14 -0.64
N GLN A 7 9.07 -22.02 -1.37
CA GLN A 7 9.69 -22.83 -2.42
C GLN A 7 9.69 -22.17 -3.80
N LYS A 8 8.60 -21.48 -4.15
CA LYS A 8 8.40 -20.97 -5.53
C LYS A 8 8.61 -19.47 -5.67
N GLY A 9 8.28 -18.67 -4.64
CA GLY A 9 8.32 -17.22 -4.73
C GLY A 9 7.41 -16.64 -5.85
N ALA A 10 7.40 -15.32 -5.99
CA ALA A 10 6.78 -14.65 -7.13
C ALA A 10 7.69 -14.72 -8.36
N THR A 11 7.09 -14.73 -9.55
CA THR A 11 7.81 -14.73 -10.84
C THR A 11 7.56 -13.43 -11.58
N ILE A 12 8.52 -13.01 -12.42
CA ILE A 12 8.41 -11.84 -13.29
C ILE A 12 8.65 -12.27 -14.72
N GLU A 13 7.66 -12.11 -15.58
CA GLU A 13 7.76 -12.36 -17.01
C GLU A 13 7.24 -11.15 -17.79
N ASN A 14 8.06 -10.60 -18.67
CA ASN A 14 7.72 -9.42 -19.48
C ASN A 14 7.20 -8.21 -18.68
N GLY A 15 7.71 -8.02 -17.45
CA GLY A 15 7.29 -6.94 -16.56
C GLY A 15 6.02 -7.20 -15.76
N VAL A 16 5.42 -8.37 -15.89
CA VAL A 16 4.24 -8.80 -15.13
C VAL A 16 4.69 -9.70 -13.99
N VAL A 17 4.24 -9.38 -12.77
CA VAL A 17 4.50 -10.19 -11.58
C VAL A 17 3.33 -11.14 -11.36
N THR A 18 3.65 -12.42 -11.21
CA THR A 18 2.69 -13.46 -10.84
C THR A 18 3.04 -14.02 -9.47
N MET A 19 2.08 -14.02 -8.57
CA MET A 19 2.23 -14.56 -7.24
C MET A 19 2.23 -16.09 -7.26
N PRO A 20 2.80 -16.76 -6.23
CA PRO A 20 2.75 -18.21 -6.13
C PRO A 20 1.31 -18.73 -6.10
N ASP A 21 1.11 -19.96 -6.60
CA ASP A 21 -0.17 -20.65 -6.59
C ASP A 21 -0.86 -20.58 -5.20
N GLY A 22 -2.13 -20.24 -5.15
CA GLY A 22 -2.92 -20.15 -3.93
C GLY A 22 -2.83 -18.83 -3.16
N PHE A 23 -1.92 -17.91 -3.53
CA PHE A 23 -1.83 -16.60 -2.87
C PHE A 23 -3.03 -15.73 -3.17
N LYS A 24 -3.47 -15.70 -4.42
CA LYS A 24 -4.65 -14.92 -4.84
C LYS A 24 -5.92 -15.43 -4.17
N GLU A 25 -6.12 -16.74 -4.16
CA GLU A 25 -7.28 -17.38 -3.50
C GLU A 25 -7.27 -17.13 -1.98
N ALA A 26 -6.10 -17.23 -1.35
CA ALA A 26 -5.95 -16.94 0.08
C ALA A 26 -6.25 -15.47 0.38
N TYR A 27 -5.79 -14.54 -0.48
CA TYR A 27 -6.06 -13.11 -0.34
C TYR A 27 -7.56 -12.82 -0.48
N ASN A 28 -8.22 -13.37 -1.49
CA ASN A 28 -9.66 -13.21 -1.70
C ASN A 28 -10.45 -13.73 -0.48
N SER A 29 -10.15 -14.94 -0.02
CA SER A 29 -10.80 -15.53 1.16
C SER A 29 -10.59 -14.69 2.42
N PHE A 30 -9.38 -14.14 2.62
CA PHE A 30 -9.08 -13.26 3.74
C PHE A 30 -9.85 -11.94 3.68
N SER A 31 -9.96 -11.33 2.50
CA SER A 31 -10.67 -10.07 2.29
C SER A 31 -12.20 -10.26 2.39
N GLU A 32 -12.75 -11.26 1.72
CA GLU A 32 -14.19 -11.57 1.74
C GLU A 32 -14.71 -11.92 3.14
N SER A 33 -13.87 -12.52 3.98
CA SER A 33 -14.23 -12.80 5.38
C SER A 33 -14.12 -11.59 6.32
N GLY A 34 -13.72 -10.42 5.82
CA GLY A 34 -13.66 -9.15 6.57
C GLY A 34 -12.45 -9.01 7.50
N TRP A 35 -11.51 -9.95 7.48
CA TRP A 35 -10.33 -9.89 8.36
C TRP A 35 -9.39 -8.73 8.00
N ALA A 36 -9.31 -8.36 6.71
CA ALA A 36 -8.49 -7.24 6.25
C ALA A 36 -8.91 -5.89 6.84
N SER A 37 -10.21 -5.72 7.12
CA SER A 37 -10.81 -4.47 7.57
C SER A 37 -11.34 -4.49 9.00
N ILE A 38 -11.04 -5.55 9.76
CA ILE A 38 -11.68 -5.83 11.06
C ILE A 38 -11.59 -4.69 12.09
N SER A 39 -10.47 -3.95 12.13
CA SER A 39 -10.25 -2.83 13.05
C SER A 39 -10.23 -1.47 12.37
N LEU A 40 -10.59 -1.40 11.09
CA LEU A 40 -10.80 -0.12 10.42
C LEU A 40 -12.11 0.52 10.92
N PRO A 41 -12.21 1.86 10.91
CA PRO A 41 -13.42 2.56 11.34
C PRO A 41 -14.67 2.10 10.58
N SER A 42 -15.79 1.96 11.30
CA SER A 42 -17.08 1.54 10.71
C SER A 42 -17.62 2.59 9.73
N GLU A 43 -17.26 3.86 9.92
CA GLU A 43 -17.67 4.98 9.05
C GLU A 43 -17.13 4.85 7.62
N ILE A 44 -16.04 4.11 7.45
CA ILE A 44 -15.45 3.83 6.12
C ILE A 44 -15.72 2.40 5.64
N GLY A 45 -16.58 1.66 6.33
CA GLY A 45 -16.93 0.28 5.98
C GLY A 45 -16.09 -0.79 6.69
N GLY A 46 -15.28 -0.43 7.67
CA GLY A 46 -14.51 -1.38 8.48
C GLY A 46 -15.35 -2.04 9.58
N GLY A 47 -14.76 -3.02 10.27
CA GLY A 47 -15.42 -3.78 11.34
C GLY A 47 -15.53 -3.02 12.67
N GLY A 48 -14.84 -1.91 12.86
CA GLY A 48 -14.87 -1.10 14.08
C GLY A 48 -14.36 -1.80 15.34
N MET A 49 -13.68 -2.93 15.19
CA MET A 49 -13.19 -3.72 16.32
C MET A 49 -11.91 -3.09 16.93
N PRO A 50 -11.59 -3.40 18.20
CA PRO A 50 -10.38 -2.90 18.83
C PRO A 50 -9.12 -3.29 18.04
N ILE A 51 -8.15 -2.36 17.98
CA ILE A 51 -6.87 -2.56 17.26
C ILE A 51 -6.08 -3.79 17.77
N THR A 52 -6.28 -4.18 19.03
CA THR A 52 -5.68 -5.39 19.60
C THR A 52 -6.08 -6.65 18.85
N LEU A 53 -7.27 -6.69 18.25
CA LEU A 53 -7.71 -7.81 17.44
C LEU A 53 -6.95 -7.91 16.12
N SER A 54 -6.67 -6.78 15.48
CA SER A 54 -5.77 -6.75 14.30
C SER A 54 -4.37 -7.24 14.65
N GLY A 55 -3.87 -6.93 15.85
CA GLY A 55 -2.58 -7.45 16.32
C GLY A 55 -2.56 -8.97 16.38
N GLY A 56 -3.59 -9.58 16.95
CA GLY A 56 -3.74 -11.04 16.98
C GLY A 56 -3.87 -11.66 15.58
N THR A 57 -4.64 -11.01 14.69
CA THR A 57 -4.76 -11.45 13.29
C THR A 57 -3.41 -11.39 12.57
N LEU A 58 -2.65 -10.31 12.77
CA LEU A 58 -1.33 -10.15 12.16
C LEU A 58 -0.34 -11.20 12.68
N GLU A 59 -0.39 -11.55 13.97
CA GLU A 59 0.44 -12.62 14.56
C GLU A 59 0.14 -13.97 13.89
N ILE A 60 -1.14 -14.31 13.73
CA ILE A 60 -1.58 -15.54 13.05
C ILE A 60 -1.09 -15.56 11.59
N LEU A 61 -1.30 -14.47 10.85
CA LEU A 61 -0.84 -14.35 9.47
C LEU A 61 0.67 -14.46 9.34
N SER A 62 1.41 -13.78 10.22
CA SER A 62 2.88 -13.79 10.21
C SER A 62 3.43 -15.17 10.53
N THR A 63 2.77 -15.92 11.41
CA THR A 63 3.13 -17.31 11.73
C THR A 63 2.82 -18.24 10.56
N ALA A 64 1.72 -18.03 9.87
CA ALA A 64 1.32 -18.84 8.72
C ALA A 64 2.17 -18.54 7.47
N ASN A 65 2.34 -17.27 7.14
CA ASN A 65 3.19 -16.78 6.03
C ASN A 65 3.43 -15.28 6.19
N LEU A 66 4.61 -14.88 6.64
CA LEU A 66 4.95 -13.48 6.86
C LEU A 66 4.88 -12.65 5.58
N ALA A 67 5.36 -13.19 4.46
CA ALA A 67 5.33 -12.48 3.18
C ALA A 67 3.90 -12.13 2.76
N PHE A 68 2.96 -13.07 2.90
CA PHE A 68 1.53 -12.83 2.64
C PHE A 68 0.96 -11.74 3.57
N GLY A 69 1.29 -11.79 4.87
CA GLY A 69 0.79 -10.84 5.87
C GLY A 69 1.20 -9.37 5.62
N LEU A 70 2.25 -9.13 4.84
CA LEU A 70 2.69 -7.77 4.51
C LEU A 70 1.71 -7.03 3.58
N ALA A 71 1.03 -7.72 2.67
CA ALA A 71 0.10 -7.09 1.73
C ALA A 71 -1.09 -6.39 2.43
N PRO A 72 -1.86 -7.06 3.29
CA PRO A 72 -2.93 -6.40 4.04
C PRO A 72 -2.40 -5.35 5.02
N GLY A 73 -1.21 -5.54 5.59
CA GLY A 73 -0.58 -4.55 6.48
C GLY A 73 -0.27 -3.23 5.78
N LEU A 74 0.26 -3.27 4.57
CA LEU A 74 0.52 -2.07 3.76
C LEU A 74 -0.77 -1.41 3.31
N SER A 75 -1.77 -2.19 2.91
CA SER A 75 -3.09 -1.67 2.55
C SER A 75 -3.76 -0.93 3.71
N ALA A 76 -3.67 -1.46 4.94
CA ALA A 76 -4.17 -0.77 6.14
C ALA A 76 -3.48 0.59 6.37
N GLY A 77 -2.16 0.68 6.10
CA GLY A 77 -1.40 1.94 6.14
C GLY A 77 -1.90 2.94 5.09
N ALA A 78 -2.13 2.50 3.86
CA ALA A 78 -2.66 3.33 2.78
C ALA A 78 -4.09 3.84 3.10
N ILE A 79 -4.96 2.97 3.60
CA ILE A 79 -6.32 3.33 4.04
C ILE A 79 -6.25 4.41 5.12
N SER A 80 -5.40 4.21 6.13
CA SER A 80 -5.25 5.18 7.23
C SER A 80 -4.77 6.53 6.72
N ALA A 81 -3.77 6.58 5.84
CA ALA A 81 -3.25 7.81 5.28
C ALA A 81 -4.32 8.56 4.46
N ILE A 82 -5.08 7.87 3.60
CA ILE A 82 -6.16 8.47 2.82
C ILE A 82 -7.30 8.93 3.73
N ASN A 83 -7.67 8.14 4.73
CA ASN A 83 -8.76 8.49 5.65
C ASN A 83 -8.43 9.76 6.47
N PHE A 84 -7.20 9.91 6.95
CA PHE A 84 -6.80 11.07 7.75
C PHE A 84 -6.45 12.30 6.92
N HIS A 85 -5.90 12.14 5.73
CA HIS A 85 -5.28 13.22 4.97
C HIS A 85 -5.87 13.44 3.58
N GLY A 86 -6.62 12.47 3.03
CA GLY A 86 -7.28 12.60 1.75
C GLY A 86 -8.41 13.64 1.78
N ASN A 87 -8.67 14.29 0.65
CA ASN A 87 -9.88 15.08 0.47
C ASN A 87 -11.11 14.17 0.24
N ASP A 88 -12.31 14.76 0.20
CA ASP A 88 -13.54 13.97 0.09
C ASP A 88 -13.61 13.14 -1.20
N GLU A 89 -13.16 13.70 -2.32
CA GLU A 89 -13.09 12.99 -3.61
C GLU A 89 -12.16 11.76 -3.55
N GLN A 90 -10.99 11.92 -2.93
CA GLN A 90 -10.04 10.81 -2.76
C GLN A 90 -10.60 9.72 -1.83
N LYS A 91 -11.25 10.12 -0.74
CA LYS A 91 -11.89 9.17 0.19
C LYS A 91 -13.01 8.40 -0.50
N GLU A 92 -13.89 9.08 -1.20
CA GLU A 92 -15.00 8.46 -1.91
C GLU A 92 -14.52 7.49 -3.01
N LYS A 93 -13.46 7.87 -3.72
CA LYS A 93 -12.92 7.08 -4.83
C LYS A 93 -12.14 5.85 -4.36
N PHE A 94 -11.29 5.97 -3.34
CA PHE A 94 -10.31 4.94 -3.01
C PHE A 94 -10.68 4.10 -1.80
N LEU A 95 -11.27 4.67 -0.74
CA LEU A 95 -11.51 3.93 0.50
C LEU A 95 -12.43 2.72 0.33
N PRO A 96 -13.57 2.79 -0.38
CA PRO A 96 -14.45 1.63 -0.50
C PRO A 96 -13.73 0.39 -1.06
N LYS A 97 -12.94 0.56 -2.10
CA LYS A 97 -12.22 -0.52 -2.76
C LYS A 97 -11.02 -1.04 -1.97
N LEU A 98 -10.33 -0.16 -1.26
CA LEU A 98 -9.23 -0.54 -0.37
C LEU A 98 -9.74 -1.28 0.88
N VAL A 99 -10.84 -0.81 1.47
CA VAL A 99 -11.43 -1.41 2.68
C VAL A 99 -12.04 -2.79 2.39
N SER A 100 -12.68 -2.95 1.22
CA SER A 100 -13.19 -4.25 0.77
C SER A 100 -12.07 -5.24 0.40
N GLY A 101 -10.85 -4.76 0.15
CA GLY A 101 -9.74 -5.56 -0.35
C GLY A 101 -9.79 -5.82 -1.87
N GLU A 102 -10.72 -5.20 -2.61
CA GLU A 102 -10.76 -5.26 -4.07
C GLU A 102 -9.49 -4.63 -4.68
N TRP A 103 -8.95 -3.60 -4.02
CA TRP A 103 -7.66 -2.99 -4.32
C TRP A 103 -6.71 -3.10 -3.13
N THR A 104 -5.41 -3.13 -3.41
CA THR A 104 -4.37 -3.05 -2.38
C THR A 104 -3.72 -1.67 -2.35
N GLY A 105 -2.97 -1.40 -1.29
CA GLY A 105 -2.21 -0.17 -1.14
C GLY A 105 -0.76 -0.43 -0.79
N THR A 106 0.13 0.47 -1.23
CA THR A 106 1.56 0.42 -0.92
C THR A 106 2.09 1.77 -0.49
N MET A 107 3.25 1.77 0.17
CA MET A 107 4.00 2.96 0.52
C MET A 107 5.33 2.96 -0.23
N ASN A 108 5.52 3.90 -1.15
CA ASN A 108 6.68 4.00 -2.01
C ASN A 108 7.66 5.04 -1.44
N LEU A 109 8.56 4.59 -0.57
CA LEU A 109 9.50 5.43 0.17
C LEU A 109 10.88 5.43 -0.49
N SER A 110 11.53 4.24 -0.51
CA SER A 110 12.94 4.07 -0.81
C SER A 110 13.28 4.38 -2.27
N GLU A 111 14.46 4.97 -2.44
CA GLU A 111 15.12 5.18 -3.72
C GLU A 111 16.50 4.53 -3.69
N PRO A 112 17.19 4.34 -4.81
CA PRO A 112 18.52 3.69 -4.82
C PRO A 112 19.53 4.32 -3.85
N GLN A 113 19.46 5.63 -3.64
CA GLN A 113 20.34 6.39 -2.76
C GLN A 113 19.71 6.71 -1.39
N SER A 114 18.44 6.40 -1.17
CA SER A 114 17.66 6.89 -0.04
C SER A 114 16.76 5.78 0.51
N GLY A 115 17.06 5.31 1.70
CA GLY A 115 16.25 4.33 2.44
C GLY A 115 15.91 4.87 3.82
N SER A 116 16.82 4.70 4.78
CA SER A 116 16.65 5.23 6.14
C SER A 116 16.72 6.76 6.19
N ASP A 117 17.57 7.38 5.37
CA ASP A 117 17.61 8.83 5.20
C ASP A 117 16.71 9.28 4.05
N LEU A 118 15.43 9.50 4.35
CA LEU A 118 14.46 10.00 3.37
C LEU A 118 14.71 11.48 2.98
N GLY A 119 15.54 12.21 3.71
CA GLY A 119 15.92 13.58 3.35
C GLY A 119 16.60 13.68 1.98
N THR A 120 17.18 12.57 1.50
CA THR A 120 17.92 12.50 0.24
C THR A 120 17.08 12.01 -0.96
N ILE A 121 15.76 11.82 -0.82
CA ILE A 121 14.92 11.43 -1.97
C ILE A 121 14.97 12.50 -3.07
N THR A 122 14.92 12.03 -4.31
CA THR A 122 14.99 12.87 -5.52
C THR A 122 13.72 12.85 -6.36
N THR A 123 12.79 11.94 -6.07
CA THR A 123 11.47 11.90 -6.73
C THR A 123 10.77 13.24 -6.60
N LYS A 124 10.29 13.77 -7.72
CA LYS A 124 9.60 15.05 -7.82
C LYS A 124 8.13 14.87 -8.15
N ALA A 125 7.31 15.75 -7.61
CA ALA A 125 5.89 15.89 -7.94
C ALA A 125 5.65 17.31 -8.47
N GLU A 126 5.45 17.46 -9.78
CA GLU A 126 5.25 18.74 -10.47
C GLU A 126 3.75 18.99 -10.64
N ASP A 127 3.25 20.09 -10.07
CA ASP A 127 1.86 20.49 -10.16
C ASP A 127 1.48 20.79 -11.63
N GLN A 128 0.40 20.18 -12.12
CA GLN A 128 -0.10 20.36 -13.48
C GLN A 128 -1.17 21.47 -13.58
N GLY A 129 -1.58 22.06 -12.46
CA GLY A 129 -2.57 23.14 -12.40
C GLY A 129 -4.03 22.68 -12.45
N ASP A 130 -4.28 21.40 -12.61
CA ASP A 130 -5.62 20.78 -12.65
C ASP A 130 -5.92 19.94 -11.38
N GLY A 131 -5.05 20.03 -10.38
CA GLY A 131 -5.12 19.22 -9.16
C GLY A 131 -4.36 17.91 -9.24
N SER A 132 -3.83 17.55 -10.40
CA SER A 132 -2.93 16.41 -10.58
C SER A 132 -1.45 16.80 -10.49
N TYR A 133 -0.58 15.79 -10.30
CA TYR A 133 0.86 15.96 -10.23
C TYR A 133 1.56 14.98 -11.16
N LYS A 134 2.53 15.48 -11.93
CA LYS A 134 3.43 14.62 -12.69
C LYS A 134 4.56 14.16 -11.77
N ILE A 135 4.63 12.85 -11.53
CA ILE A 135 5.67 12.25 -10.69
C ILE A 135 6.82 11.77 -11.58
N THR A 136 8.05 12.13 -11.21
CA THR A 136 9.27 11.70 -11.89
C THR A 136 10.30 11.25 -10.87
N GLY A 137 10.75 9.99 -10.96
CA GLY A 137 11.73 9.41 -10.05
C GLY A 137 11.77 7.89 -10.16
N THR A 138 12.60 7.26 -9.31
CA THR A 138 12.73 5.80 -9.24
C THR A 138 12.59 5.35 -7.81
N LYS A 139 11.58 4.55 -7.54
CA LYS A 139 11.39 3.88 -6.24
C LYS A 139 11.85 2.43 -6.33
N VAL A 140 12.45 1.90 -5.25
CA VAL A 140 12.98 0.54 -5.19
C VAL A 140 12.51 -0.16 -3.92
N TRP A 141 12.51 -1.49 -3.96
CA TRP A 141 12.17 -2.32 -2.79
C TRP A 141 10.75 -2.10 -2.27
N ILE A 142 9.81 -1.85 -3.17
CA ILE A 142 8.42 -1.58 -2.80
C ILE A 142 7.72 -2.92 -2.55
N THR A 143 7.43 -3.19 -1.29
CA THR A 143 6.73 -4.41 -0.87
C THR A 143 5.34 -4.44 -1.49
N PHE A 144 5.01 -5.51 -2.22
CA PHE A 144 3.76 -5.64 -2.99
C PHE A 144 3.49 -4.46 -3.94
N GLY A 145 4.58 -3.87 -4.50
CA GLY A 145 4.47 -2.79 -5.47
C GLY A 145 3.92 -3.23 -6.81
N GLU A 146 3.97 -4.52 -7.12
CA GLU A 146 3.35 -5.15 -8.28
C GLU A 146 2.97 -6.59 -7.93
N HIS A 147 1.77 -7.02 -8.30
CA HIS A 147 1.26 -8.37 -8.11
C HIS A 147 -0.07 -8.58 -8.85
N ASP A 148 -0.49 -9.83 -9.02
CA ASP A 148 -1.73 -10.22 -9.71
C ASP A 148 -2.87 -10.63 -8.78
N MET A 149 -2.76 -10.35 -7.47
CA MET A 149 -3.79 -10.74 -6.49
C MET A 149 -5.06 -9.88 -6.58
N THR A 150 -4.92 -8.61 -6.96
CA THR A 150 -6.03 -7.64 -7.06
C THR A 150 -6.04 -6.92 -8.41
N GLU A 151 -7.18 -6.30 -8.73
CA GLU A 151 -7.34 -5.56 -9.97
C GLU A 151 -6.45 -4.31 -10.04
N ASN A 152 -6.19 -3.67 -8.90
CA ASN A 152 -5.45 -2.41 -8.85
C ASN A 152 -4.66 -2.26 -7.54
N ILE A 153 -3.59 -1.45 -7.61
CA ILE A 153 -2.73 -1.14 -6.47
C ILE A 153 -2.63 0.38 -6.34
N ILE A 154 -2.98 0.92 -5.18
CA ILE A 154 -2.87 2.35 -4.89
C ILE A 154 -1.51 2.63 -4.25
N HIS A 155 -0.68 3.39 -4.95
CA HIS A 155 0.66 3.74 -4.50
C HIS A 155 0.66 5.09 -3.76
N LEU A 156 1.04 5.09 -2.48
CA LEU A 156 1.38 6.32 -1.77
C LEU A 156 2.85 6.63 -2.02
N VAL A 157 3.14 7.63 -2.82
CA VAL A 157 4.49 7.94 -3.29
C VAL A 157 5.04 9.16 -2.56
N LEU A 158 6.13 9.01 -1.81
CA LEU A 158 6.85 10.15 -1.25
C LEU A 158 7.63 10.89 -2.35
N ALA A 159 7.34 12.18 -2.50
CA ALA A 159 7.98 13.04 -3.48
C ALA A 159 8.21 14.45 -2.94
N LYS A 160 9.12 15.20 -3.55
CA LYS A 160 9.36 16.61 -3.28
C LYS A 160 8.65 17.48 -4.31
N VAL A 161 7.90 18.46 -3.86
CA VAL A 161 7.34 19.51 -4.73
C VAL A 161 8.44 20.53 -5.03
N PRO A 162 8.63 20.97 -6.27
CA PRO A 162 9.61 22.01 -6.62
C PRO A 162 9.46 23.26 -5.74
N GLY A 163 10.57 23.75 -5.20
CA GLY A 163 10.58 24.91 -4.28
C GLY A 163 10.27 24.59 -2.82
N SER A 164 10.01 23.33 -2.47
CA SER A 164 9.86 22.92 -1.08
C SER A 164 11.21 22.94 -0.32
N PRO A 165 11.20 23.05 1.02
CA PRO A 165 12.40 23.00 1.83
C PRO A 165 13.27 21.75 1.58
N GLU A 166 14.57 21.86 1.83
CA GLU A 166 15.45 20.69 1.78
C GLU A 166 15.17 19.69 2.92
N GLY A 167 15.66 18.46 2.74
CA GLY A 167 15.53 17.38 3.71
C GLY A 167 14.11 16.86 3.81
N THR A 168 13.76 16.29 4.97
CA THR A 168 12.46 15.65 5.21
C THR A 168 11.28 16.62 5.27
N LYS A 169 11.55 17.90 5.57
CA LYS A 169 10.50 18.94 5.62
C LYS A 169 9.91 19.28 4.25
N GLY A 170 10.63 18.97 3.16
CA GLY A 170 10.16 19.17 1.79
C GLY A 170 9.43 17.99 1.20
N ILE A 171 9.34 16.88 1.92
CA ILE A 171 8.62 15.70 1.46
C ILE A 171 7.13 15.92 1.64
N SER A 172 6.37 15.70 0.59
CA SER A 172 4.91 15.74 0.62
C SER A 172 4.34 14.34 0.41
N ASP A 173 3.53 13.89 1.38
CA ASP A 173 2.70 12.70 1.30
C ASP A 173 1.23 13.05 1.04
N ARG A 174 0.88 14.33 1.18
CA ARG A 174 -0.51 14.80 1.19
C ARG A 174 -1.19 14.85 -0.17
N LYS A 175 -0.45 14.66 -1.27
CA LYS A 175 -0.98 14.86 -2.63
C LYS A 175 -0.62 13.76 -3.62
N SER A 176 0.03 12.70 -3.18
CA SER A 176 0.50 11.64 -4.07
C SER A 176 -0.38 10.40 -3.93
N VAL A 177 -1.60 10.47 -4.41
CA VAL A 177 -2.38 9.29 -4.76
C VAL A 177 -2.37 9.22 -6.28
N VAL A 178 -1.63 8.26 -6.81
CA VAL A 178 -1.61 7.97 -8.26
C VAL A 178 -2.47 6.76 -8.50
#